data_1ad1176c9862fcb98ba6daaea48df475
#
_entry.id   1ad1176c9862fcb98ba6daaea48df475
#
_cell.length_a   1.000
_cell.length_b   1.000
_cell.length_c   1.000
_cell.angle_alpha   90.00
_cell.angle_beta   90.00
_cell.angle_gamma   90.00
#
_symmetry.space_group_name_H-M   'P 1'
#
loop_
_entity.id
_entity.type
_entity.pdbx_description
1 polymer ?
#
loop_
_entity_poly.entity_id
_entity_poly.type
_entity_poly.pdbx_seq_one_letter_code
_entity_poly.pdbx_strand_id
1 'polypeptide(L)'
;MWIIDMDGTSKLNSKGTAAMSKMEEAFARLRRDILDAHLAPETPLTISSLSERYGLGMTPLREALSRLEAERLVTFSHNRGYRVASVSHEELYDLQKARAVVETELLREAIRLGDESWEQQVVAAHYGFAQVEPLRANMPEKELARWEERHDAFHHALLNGSPSIWLKRSLMQFYVQLHRHQRNLFFSPALAGRGPDHLDEQQYSELLKKASNVEHHTALMEAALARNEKKAIDLLTKDIGLTLSTYETVQQGAAV
;
A
#
# COMPACT_ATOMS: atom_id res chain seq x y z
N MET A 1 -7.76 5.34 6.53
CA MET A 1 -7.88 6.31 5.41
C MET A 1 -6.88 7.43 5.65
N TRP A 2 -5.70 7.28 5.08
CA TRP A 2 -4.62 8.26 5.26
C TRP A 2 -4.61 9.22 4.07
N ILE A 3 -5.12 10.43 4.30
CA ILE A 3 -4.72 11.59 3.53
C ILE A 3 -3.58 12.20 4.33
N ILE A 4 -2.33 11.89 3.95
CA ILE A 4 -1.19 12.62 4.51
C ILE A 4 -1.16 13.96 3.77
N ASP A 5 -1.54 15.03 4.49
CA ASP A 5 -1.30 16.40 4.04
C ASP A 5 0.20 16.60 3.89
N MET A 6 0.63 16.97 2.69
CA MET A 6 2.02 17.11 2.26
C MET A 6 2.73 18.33 2.85
N ASP A 7 2.05 19.13 3.67
CA ASP A 7 2.63 20.28 4.36
C ASP A 7 2.60 20.03 5.86
N GLY A 8 3.73 19.62 6.43
CA GLY A 8 3.91 19.34 7.86
C GLY A 8 3.61 20.50 8.83
N THR A 9 2.55 21.26 8.60
CA THR A 9 2.03 22.29 9.49
C THR A 9 0.62 21.96 9.93
N SER A 10 0.51 21.22 11.04
CA SER A 10 -0.73 21.15 11.81
C SER A 10 -1.08 22.56 12.31
N LYS A 11 -1.79 23.32 11.51
CA LYS A 11 -2.60 24.44 12.02
C LYS A 11 -4.00 23.91 12.26
N LEU A 12 -4.29 23.58 13.50
CA LEU A 12 -5.64 23.49 14.04
C LEU A 12 -6.34 24.86 13.77
N ASN A 13 -6.99 24.96 12.61
CA ASN A 13 -7.86 26.05 12.32
C ASN A 13 -9.29 25.62 12.69
N SER A 14 -9.72 25.99 13.90
CA SER A 14 -11.08 25.84 14.40
C SER A 14 -12.01 26.80 13.65
N LYS A 15 -12.32 26.49 12.38
CA LYS A 15 -13.46 27.10 11.66
C LYS A 15 -14.00 26.07 10.67
N GLY A 16 -15.19 25.55 11.02
CA GLY A 16 -16.14 24.91 10.11
C GLY A 16 -15.58 23.72 9.32
N THR A 17 -15.95 22.50 9.67
CA THR A 17 -15.90 21.35 8.77
C THR A 17 -16.69 21.68 7.51
N ALA A 18 -16.02 22.15 6.46
CA ALA A 18 -16.62 22.24 5.14
C ALA A 18 -17.11 20.85 4.77
N ALA A 19 -18.41 20.70 4.53
CA ALA A 19 -18.98 19.42 4.10
C ALA A 19 -18.23 18.96 2.84
N MET A 20 -17.68 17.75 2.87
CA MET A 20 -16.99 17.13 1.73
C MET A 20 -17.88 17.21 0.49
N SER A 21 -17.35 17.66 -0.63
CA SER A 21 -18.13 17.75 -1.86
C SER A 21 -18.59 16.34 -2.29
N LYS A 22 -19.71 16.27 -3.03
CA LYS A 22 -20.23 14.99 -3.53
C LYS A 22 -19.23 14.29 -4.45
N MET A 23 -18.38 15.02 -5.16
CA MET A 23 -17.29 14.48 -5.96
C MET A 23 -16.19 13.87 -5.08
N GLU A 24 -15.76 14.57 -4.03
CA GLU A 24 -14.77 14.06 -3.09
C GLU A 24 -15.28 12.82 -2.34
N GLU A 25 -16.57 12.80 -1.96
CA GLU A 25 -17.21 11.62 -1.37
C GLU A 25 -17.18 10.44 -2.35
N ALA A 26 -17.58 10.65 -3.61
CA ALA A 26 -17.55 9.64 -4.65
C ALA A 26 -16.14 9.09 -4.88
N PHE A 27 -15.17 9.99 -5.02
CA PHE A 27 -13.77 9.65 -5.22
C PHE A 27 -13.21 8.83 -4.04
N ALA A 28 -13.40 9.28 -2.80
CA ALA A 28 -12.87 8.60 -1.62
C ALA A 28 -13.48 7.20 -1.43
N ARG A 29 -14.80 7.05 -1.67
CA ARG A 29 -15.51 5.76 -1.55
C ARG A 29 -15.08 4.78 -2.64
N LEU A 30 -15.07 5.21 -3.91
CA LEU A 30 -14.62 4.38 -5.03
C LEU A 30 -13.15 3.97 -4.88
N ARG A 31 -12.29 4.92 -4.54
CA ARG A 31 -10.86 4.67 -4.33
C ARG A 31 -10.63 3.60 -3.27
N ARG A 32 -11.30 3.74 -2.15
CA ARG A 32 -11.22 2.76 -1.06
C ARG A 32 -11.69 1.37 -1.51
N ASP A 33 -12.87 1.27 -2.14
CA ASP A 33 -13.42 0.00 -2.59
C ASP A 33 -12.53 -0.71 -3.63
N ILE A 34 -11.79 0.06 -4.46
CA ILE A 34 -10.80 -0.48 -5.40
C ILE A 34 -9.55 -0.96 -4.66
N LEU A 35 -9.02 -0.15 -3.75
CA LEU A 35 -7.80 -0.49 -3.01
C LEU A 35 -8.02 -1.67 -2.06
N ASP A 36 -9.18 -1.74 -1.40
CA ASP A 36 -9.53 -2.83 -0.49
C ASP A 36 -10.05 -4.09 -1.22
N ALA A 37 -9.96 -4.12 -2.56
CA ALA A 37 -10.43 -5.21 -3.42
C ALA A 37 -11.93 -5.53 -3.32
N HIS A 38 -12.76 -4.63 -2.80
CA HIS A 38 -14.23 -4.73 -2.83
C HIS A 38 -14.82 -4.52 -4.23
N LEU A 39 -14.05 -3.87 -5.11
CA LEU A 39 -14.24 -3.82 -6.55
C LEU A 39 -13.05 -4.53 -7.19
N ALA A 40 -13.25 -5.76 -7.63
CA ALA A 40 -12.20 -6.59 -8.22
C ALA A 40 -11.62 -5.99 -9.51
N PRO A 41 -10.36 -6.31 -9.87
CA PRO A 41 -9.79 -5.94 -11.16
C PRO A 41 -10.71 -6.31 -12.33
N GLU A 42 -10.70 -5.51 -13.38
CA GLU A 42 -11.54 -5.65 -14.57
C GLU A 42 -13.06 -5.48 -14.35
N THR A 43 -13.52 -5.22 -13.13
CA THR A 43 -14.95 -4.95 -12.86
C THR A 43 -15.44 -3.75 -13.66
N PRO A 44 -16.53 -3.88 -14.46
CA PRO A 44 -17.13 -2.75 -15.15
C PRO A 44 -17.72 -1.72 -14.16
N LEU A 45 -17.41 -0.44 -14.37
CA LEU A 45 -17.85 0.66 -13.51
C LEU A 45 -18.90 1.51 -14.27
N THR A 46 -20.15 1.00 -14.34
CA THR A 46 -21.22 1.77 -14.97
C THR A 46 -21.76 2.83 -14.03
N ILE A 47 -22.09 4.01 -14.57
CA ILE A 47 -22.62 5.11 -13.76
C ILE A 47 -23.92 4.71 -13.05
N SER A 48 -24.77 3.89 -13.69
CA SER A 48 -26.02 3.41 -13.09
C SER A 48 -25.75 2.53 -11.87
N SER A 49 -24.90 1.51 -11.99
CA SER A 49 -24.57 0.61 -10.87
C SER A 49 -23.86 1.33 -9.73
N LEU A 50 -22.98 2.28 -10.04
CA LEU A 50 -22.32 3.08 -9.04
C LEU A 50 -23.28 4.05 -8.33
N SER A 51 -24.23 4.64 -9.07
CA SER A 51 -25.27 5.49 -8.50
C SER A 51 -26.17 4.72 -7.53
N GLU A 52 -26.54 3.49 -7.89
CA GLU A 52 -27.30 2.59 -7.02
C GLU A 52 -26.49 2.19 -5.78
N ARG A 53 -25.23 1.78 -5.95
CA ARG A 53 -24.35 1.34 -4.86
C ARG A 53 -24.02 2.45 -3.85
N TYR A 54 -23.77 3.67 -4.32
CA TYR A 54 -23.28 4.76 -3.47
C TYR A 54 -24.33 5.81 -3.13
N GLY A 55 -25.49 5.83 -3.79
CA GLY A 55 -26.52 6.86 -3.61
C GLY A 55 -26.09 8.24 -4.10
N LEU A 56 -25.18 8.30 -5.07
CA LEU A 56 -24.59 9.54 -5.59
C LEU A 56 -25.07 9.83 -7.03
N GLY A 57 -25.13 11.12 -7.36
CA GLY A 57 -25.54 11.57 -8.70
C GLY A 57 -24.49 11.20 -9.79
N MET A 58 -24.94 11.26 -11.06
CA MET A 58 -24.08 10.86 -12.19
C MET A 58 -22.87 11.78 -12.42
N THR A 59 -23.03 13.10 -12.21
CA THR A 59 -21.93 14.07 -12.43
C THR A 59 -20.76 13.82 -11.46
N PRO A 60 -20.94 13.81 -10.13
CA PRO A 60 -19.85 13.53 -9.20
C PRO A 60 -19.18 12.17 -9.42
N LEU A 61 -19.93 11.15 -9.86
CA LEU A 61 -19.36 9.84 -10.18
C LEU A 61 -18.46 9.87 -11.43
N ARG A 62 -18.84 10.61 -12.48
CA ARG A 62 -18.00 10.76 -13.68
C ARG A 62 -16.70 11.50 -13.36
N GLU A 63 -16.79 12.59 -12.59
CA GLU A 63 -15.62 13.35 -12.16
C GLU A 63 -14.68 12.50 -11.29
N ALA A 64 -15.24 11.70 -10.35
CA ALA A 64 -14.48 10.77 -9.54
C ALA A 64 -13.79 9.69 -10.38
N LEU A 65 -14.47 9.10 -11.38
CA LEU A 65 -13.89 8.10 -12.28
C LEU A 65 -12.75 8.69 -13.11
N SER A 66 -12.92 9.91 -13.65
CA SER A 66 -11.85 10.59 -14.39
C SER A 66 -10.61 10.85 -13.52
N ARG A 67 -10.80 11.20 -12.24
CA ARG A 67 -9.69 11.36 -11.31
C ARG A 67 -9.02 10.03 -10.97
N LEU A 68 -9.79 8.96 -10.79
CA LEU A 68 -9.26 7.61 -10.56
C LEU A 68 -8.51 7.06 -11.77
N GLU A 69 -8.91 7.44 -12.99
CA GLU A 69 -8.17 7.14 -14.22
C GLU A 69 -6.81 7.84 -14.24
N ALA A 70 -6.73 9.10 -13.81
CA ALA A 70 -5.46 9.82 -13.67
C ALA A 70 -4.54 9.17 -12.60
N GLU A 71 -5.10 8.53 -11.57
CA GLU A 71 -4.36 7.72 -10.60
C GLU A 71 -4.05 6.28 -11.09
N ARG A 72 -4.46 5.91 -12.31
CA ARG A 72 -4.30 4.56 -12.89
C ARG A 72 -5.00 3.44 -12.08
N LEU A 73 -5.99 3.80 -11.28
CA LEU A 73 -6.85 2.84 -10.55
C LEU A 73 -8.02 2.35 -11.41
N VAL A 74 -8.35 3.12 -12.43
CA VAL A 74 -9.42 2.86 -13.38
C VAL A 74 -8.88 3.06 -14.79
N THR A 75 -9.37 2.27 -15.74
CA THR A 75 -9.10 2.42 -17.17
C THR A 75 -10.38 2.80 -17.89
N PHE A 76 -10.27 3.66 -18.90
CA PHE A 76 -11.36 4.01 -19.80
C PHE A 76 -11.10 3.47 -21.21
N SER A 77 -12.10 2.87 -21.80
CA SER A 77 -12.08 2.44 -23.20
C SER A 77 -13.37 2.87 -23.89
N HIS A 78 -13.25 3.43 -25.08
CA HIS A 78 -14.40 3.99 -25.82
C HIS A 78 -15.54 2.99 -26.01
N ASN A 79 -15.21 1.69 -26.20
CA ASN A 79 -16.18 0.63 -26.44
C ASN A 79 -16.62 -0.11 -25.16
N ARG A 80 -15.90 0.02 -24.04
CA ARG A 80 -16.13 -0.75 -22.82
C ARG A 80 -16.42 0.10 -21.58
N GLY A 81 -16.34 1.44 -21.72
CA GLY A 81 -16.49 2.35 -20.60
C GLY A 81 -15.37 2.24 -19.56
N TYR A 82 -15.68 2.62 -18.34
CA TYR A 82 -14.75 2.53 -17.20
C TYR A 82 -14.70 1.12 -16.63
N ARG A 83 -13.49 0.69 -16.25
CA ARG A 83 -13.23 -0.56 -15.52
C ARG A 83 -12.19 -0.33 -14.44
N VAL A 84 -12.23 -1.13 -13.37
CA VAL A 84 -11.10 -1.23 -12.43
C VAL A 84 -9.87 -1.70 -13.21
N ALA A 85 -8.74 -1.05 -13.00
CA ALA A 85 -7.50 -1.42 -13.68
C ALA A 85 -7.11 -2.88 -13.35
N SER A 86 -6.55 -3.60 -14.32
CA SER A 86 -6.03 -4.95 -14.12
C SER A 86 -4.90 -4.99 -13.11
N VAL A 87 -4.63 -6.16 -12.55
CA VAL A 87 -3.42 -6.46 -11.79
C VAL A 87 -2.68 -7.60 -12.48
N SER A 88 -1.37 -7.52 -12.55
CA SER A 88 -0.55 -8.56 -13.13
C SER A 88 0.76 -8.76 -12.39
N HIS A 89 1.36 -9.92 -12.58
CA HIS A 89 2.66 -10.26 -12.03
C HIS A 89 3.77 -9.38 -12.60
N GLU A 90 3.71 -9.17 -13.90
CA GLU A 90 4.69 -8.36 -14.63
C GLU A 90 4.68 -6.91 -14.11
N GLU A 91 3.49 -6.33 -13.94
CA GLU A 91 3.34 -4.99 -13.38
C GLU A 91 3.83 -4.93 -11.92
N LEU A 92 3.51 -5.93 -11.08
CA LEU A 92 3.99 -5.98 -9.71
C LEU A 92 5.52 -6.05 -9.66
N TYR A 93 6.13 -6.87 -10.51
CA TYR A 93 7.59 -6.98 -10.57
C TYR A 93 8.24 -5.65 -10.96
N ASP A 94 7.71 -4.97 -11.97
CA ASP A 94 8.22 -3.68 -12.42
C ASP A 94 8.03 -2.58 -11.36
N LEU A 95 6.87 -2.56 -10.68
CA LEU A 95 6.60 -1.68 -9.54
C LEU A 95 7.59 -1.89 -8.39
N GLN A 96 7.89 -3.14 -8.03
CA GLN A 96 8.85 -3.45 -6.96
C GLN A 96 10.27 -3.03 -7.35
N LYS A 97 10.64 -3.17 -8.61
CA LYS A 97 11.92 -2.69 -9.12
C LYS A 97 12.02 -1.16 -9.04
N ALA A 98 10.99 -0.45 -9.47
CA ALA A 98 10.93 1.02 -9.38
C ALA A 98 10.95 1.49 -7.92
N ARG A 99 10.20 0.83 -7.03
CA ARG A 99 10.19 1.04 -5.59
C ARG A 99 11.59 0.90 -5.00
N ALA A 100 12.31 -0.19 -5.32
CA ALA A 100 13.63 -0.46 -4.79
C ALA A 100 14.62 0.68 -5.11
N VAL A 101 14.57 1.23 -6.32
CA VAL A 101 15.42 2.36 -6.73
C VAL A 101 15.11 3.60 -5.89
N VAL A 102 13.83 3.96 -5.76
CA VAL A 102 13.40 5.19 -5.08
C VAL A 102 13.59 5.08 -3.57
N GLU A 103 13.20 3.96 -2.94
CA GLU A 103 13.35 3.77 -1.50
C GLU A 103 14.82 3.70 -1.07
N THR A 104 15.67 3.07 -1.87
CA THR A 104 17.12 3.03 -1.58
C THR A 104 17.72 4.42 -1.53
N GLU A 105 17.36 5.30 -2.46
CA GLU A 105 17.86 6.67 -2.46
C GLU A 105 17.29 7.49 -1.29
N LEU A 106 15.96 7.37 -1.03
CA LEU A 106 15.32 8.01 0.12
C LEU A 106 15.94 7.56 1.44
N LEU A 107 16.21 6.26 1.60
CA LEU A 107 16.85 5.72 2.80
C LEU A 107 18.28 6.24 2.96
N ARG A 108 19.05 6.30 1.87
CA ARG A 108 20.41 6.84 1.86
C ARG A 108 20.42 8.29 2.33
N GLU A 109 19.54 9.12 1.77
CA GLU A 109 19.41 10.52 2.20
C GLU A 109 18.92 10.62 3.65
N ALA A 110 17.93 9.82 4.06
CA ALA A 110 17.42 9.82 5.43
C ALA A 110 18.50 9.45 6.45
N ILE A 111 19.33 8.45 6.17
CA ILE A 111 20.47 8.06 7.04
C ILE A 111 21.49 9.17 7.15
N ARG A 112 21.77 9.91 6.08
CA ARG A 112 22.77 10.98 6.08
C ARG A 112 22.29 12.28 6.71
N LEU A 113 21.02 12.62 6.54
CA LEU A 113 20.47 13.93 6.82
C LEU A 113 19.43 13.95 7.96
N GLY A 114 18.91 12.79 8.33
CA GLY A 114 17.92 12.67 9.39
C GLY A 114 18.44 13.13 10.74
N ASP A 115 17.65 13.92 11.45
CA ASP A 115 17.94 14.47 12.76
C ASP A 115 17.37 13.60 13.90
N GLU A 116 17.51 14.05 15.14
CA GLU A 116 16.97 13.39 16.32
C GLU A 116 15.43 13.19 16.22
N SER A 117 14.72 14.14 15.65
CA SER A 117 13.28 14.02 15.46
C SER A 117 12.92 12.88 14.51
N TRP A 118 13.68 12.70 13.43
CA TRP A 118 13.55 11.56 12.53
C TRP A 118 13.81 10.23 13.25
N GLU A 119 14.86 10.14 14.05
CA GLU A 119 15.19 8.93 14.84
C GLU A 119 14.05 8.56 15.79
N GLN A 120 13.49 9.53 16.50
CA GLN A 120 12.34 9.34 17.39
C GLN A 120 11.11 8.84 16.62
N GLN A 121 10.83 9.40 15.44
CA GLN A 121 9.70 8.96 14.59
C GLN A 121 9.88 7.52 14.12
N VAL A 122 11.09 7.13 13.70
CA VAL A 122 11.39 5.76 13.28
C VAL A 122 11.17 4.76 14.42
N VAL A 123 11.70 5.07 15.62
CA VAL A 123 11.52 4.22 16.80
C VAL A 123 10.04 4.08 17.18
N ALA A 124 9.30 5.20 17.21
CA ALA A 124 7.88 5.19 17.55
C ALA A 124 7.04 4.38 16.53
N ALA A 125 7.32 4.53 15.24
CA ALA A 125 6.63 3.80 14.19
C ALA A 125 6.96 2.30 14.25
N HIS A 126 8.23 1.92 14.46
CA HIS A 126 8.64 0.53 14.67
C HIS A 126 7.97 -0.09 15.89
N TYR A 127 7.93 0.63 17.01
CA TYR A 127 7.23 0.16 18.20
C TYR A 127 5.74 -0.14 17.90
N GLY A 128 5.07 0.77 17.20
CA GLY A 128 3.68 0.58 16.78
C GLY A 128 3.48 -0.64 15.87
N PHE A 129 4.42 -0.90 14.96
CA PHE A 129 4.42 -2.07 14.08
C PHE A 129 4.67 -3.36 14.87
N ALA A 130 5.60 -3.37 15.82
CA ALA A 130 5.90 -4.54 16.64
C ALA A 130 4.74 -4.97 17.58
N GLN A 131 3.71 -4.14 17.75
CA GLN A 131 2.53 -4.45 18.58
C GLN A 131 1.36 -5.08 17.81
N VAL A 132 1.47 -5.23 16.48
CA VAL A 132 0.41 -5.87 15.69
C VAL A 132 0.70 -7.35 15.50
N GLU A 133 -0.38 -8.13 15.40
CA GLU A 133 -0.27 -9.56 15.11
C GLU A 133 0.38 -9.79 13.74
N PRO A 134 1.29 -10.78 13.63
CA PRO A 134 1.88 -11.15 12.34
C PRO A 134 0.81 -11.57 11.32
N LEU A 135 1.10 -11.38 10.05
CA LEU A 135 0.23 -11.84 8.97
C LEU A 135 0.03 -13.37 9.05
N ARG A 136 -1.21 -13.78 8.84
CA ARG A 136 -1.63 -15.19 8.78
C ARG A 136 -2.80 -15.38 7.83
N ALA A 137 -3.01 -16.60 7.37
CA ALA A 137 -4.23 -16.97 6.66
C ALA A 137 -5.47 -16.70 7.52
N ASN A 138 -6.59 -16.41 6.90
CA ASN A 138 -7.88 -16.11 7.56
C ASN A 138 -7.83 -14.96 8.58
N MET A 139 -6.86 -14.04 8.43
CA MET A 139 -6.80 -12.85 9.26
C MET A 139 -8.05 -11.97 9.02
N PRO A 140 -8.75 -11.51 10.07
CA PRO A 140 -9.86 -10.59 9.89
C PRO A 140 -9.43 -9.31 9.17
N GLU A 141 -10.28 -8.79 8.28
CA GLU A 141 -9.97 -7.61 7.47
C GLU A 141 -9.53 -6.40 8.30
N LYS A 142 -10.15 -6.19 9.46
CA LYS A 142 -9.77 -5.11 10.39
C LYS A 142 -8.36 -5.29 10.95
N GLU A 143 -7.94 -6.51 11.21
CA GLU A 143 -6.59 -6.82 11.70
C GLU A 143 -5.57 -6.65 10.58
N LEU A 144 -5.91 -7.11 9.37
CA LEU A 144 -5.09 -6.90 8.18
C LEU A 144 -4.89 -5.40 7.91
N ALA A 145 -5.98 -4.61 7.90
CA ALA A 145 -5.89 -3.17 7.68
C ALA A 145 -5.02 -2.47 8.75
N ARG A 146 -5.09 -2.93 10.01
CA ARG A 146 -4.23 -2.42 11.08
C ARG A 146 -2.78 -2.80 10.88
N TRP A 147 -2.52 -4.02 10.42
CA TRP A 147 -1.17 -4.46 10.11
C TRP A 147 -0.57 -3.62 8.97
N GLU A 148 -1.29 -3.46 7.87
CA GLU A 148 -0.88 -2.63 6.73
C GLU A 148 -0.57 -1.20 7.15
N GLU A 149 -1.46 -0.58 7.93
CA GLU A 149 -1.28 0.77 8.46
C GLU A 149 0.03 0.91 9.25
N ARG A 150 0.33 -0.03 10.13
CA ARG A 150 1.52 0.03 10.99
C ARG A 150 2.80 -0.29 10.24
N HIS A 151 2.75 -1.24 9.33
CA HIS A 151 3.86 -1.57 8.45
C HIS A 151 4.23 -0.38 7.54
N ASP A 152 3.24 0.22 6.88
CA ASP A 152 3.44 1.39 6.03
C ASP A 152 3.95 2.59 6.82
N ALA A 153 3.41 2.83 8.03
CA ALA A 153 3.88 3.90 8.90
C ALA A 153 5.36 3.74 9.27
N PHE A 154 5.83 2.52 9.48
CA PHE A 154 7.24 2.25 9.73
C PHE A 154 8.11 2.59 8.51
N HIS A 155 7.77 2.10 7.32
CA HIS A 155 8.53 2.40 6.11
C HIS A 155 8.52 3.90 5.78
N HIS A 156 7.39 4.56 5.94
CA HIS A 156 7.31 6.02 5.75
C HIS A 156 8.20 6.78 6.73
N ALA A 157 8.17 6.43 8.02
CA ALA A 157 9.03 7.09 9.02
C ALA A 157 10.50 6.90 8.67
N LEU A 158 10.90 5.68 8.29
CA LEU A 158 12.26 5.34 7.91
C LEU A 158 12.78 6.21 6.76
N LEU A 159 11.95 6.48 5.76
CA LEU A 159 12.31 7.24 4.56
C LEU A 159 12.11 8.75 4.70
N ASN A 160 11.39 9.20 5.75
CA ASN A 160 10.95 10.59 5.87
C ASN A 160 12.10 11.58 6.22
N GLY A 161 13.25 11.09 6.68
CA GLY A 161 14.45 11.92 6.88
C GLY A 161 15.04 12.49 5.58
N SER A 162 14.67 11.96 4.41
CA SER A 162 15.05 12.52 3.11
C SER A 162 14.34 13.86 2.87
N PRO A 163 15.01 14.91 2.34
CA PRO A 163 14.38 16.15 1.93
C PRO A 163 13.73 16.09 0.53
N SER A 164 13.90 14.99 -0.21
CA SER A 164 13.48 14.88 -1.61
C SER A 164 11.97 14.76 -1.75
N ILE A 165 11.30 15.87 -2.06
CA ILE A 165 9.85 15.94 -2.27
C ILE A 165 9.43 15.09 -3.49
N TRP A 166 10.20 15.10 -4.58
CA TRP A 166 9.85 14.39 -5.80
C TRP A 166 9.98 12.89 -5.69
N LEU A 167 11.02 12.37 -5.00
CA LEU A 167 11.13 10.94 -4.74
C LEU A 167 9.99 10.46 -3.84
N LYS A 168 9.66 11.21 -2.79
CA LYS A 168 8.52 10.90 -1.92
C LYS A 168 7.18 10.89 -2.67
N ARG A 169 6.95 11.86 -3.56
CA ARG A 169 5.73 11.88 -4.40
C ARG A 169 5.63 10.68 -5.32
N SER A 170 6.73 10.32 -5.96
CA SER A 170 6.79 9.13 -6.83
C SER A 170 6.55 7.85 -6.02
N LEU A 171 7.15 7.73 -4.84
CA LEU A 171 6.96 6.60 -3.95
C LEU A 171 5.51 6.43 -3.52
N MET A 172 4.81 7.52 -3.19
CA MET A 172 3.38 7.47 -2.84
C MET A 172 2.51 6.91 -3.98
N GLN A 173 2.84 7.23 -5.24
CA GLN A 173 2.14 6.63 -6.39
C GLN A 173 2.42 5.12 -6.49
N PHE A 174 3.64 4.68 -6.25
CA PHE A 174 3.98 3.26 -6.23
C PHE A 174 3.23 2.52 -5.13
N TYR A 175 3.17 3.06 -3.91
CA TYR A 175 2.46 2.44 -2.79
C TYR A 175 0.97 2.25 -3.07
N VAL A 176 0.32 3.21 -3.72
CA VAL A 176 -1.08 3.06 -4.12
C VAL A 176 -1.27 1.85 -5.04
N GLN A 177 -0.40 1.69 -6.04
CA GLN A 177 -0.47 0.56 -6.97
C GLN A 177 -0.05 -0.75 -6.30
N LEU A 178 0.99 -0.74 -5.47
CA LEU A 178 1.44 -1.92 -4.71
C LEU A 178 0.35 -2.43 -3.77
N HIS A 179 -0.30 -1.54 -3.02
CA HIS A 179 -1.40 -1.90 -2.12
C HIS A 179 -2.53 -2.62 -2.90
N ARG A 180 -2.94 -2.08 -4.06
CA ARG A 180 -3.94 -2.71 -4.93
C ARG A 180 -3.50 -4.11 -5.40
N HIS A 181 -2.24 -4.27 -5.83
CA HIS A 181 -1.71 -5.56 -6.24
C HIS A 181 -1.67 -6.55 -5.07
N GLN A 182 -1.13 -6.14 -3.93
CA GLN A 182 -1.03 -6.98 -2.74
C GLN A 182 -2.40 -7.41 -2.25
N ARG A 183 -3.38 -6.49 -2.17
CA ARG A 183 -4.75 -6.82 -1.77
C ARG A 183 -5.39 -7.86 -2.69
N ASN A 184 -5.24 -7.72 -4.00
CA ASN A 184 -5.86 -8.64 -4.94
C ASN A 184 -5.13 -9.98 -5.10
N LEU A 185 -3.81 -9.98 -5.02
CA LEU A 185 -3.01 -11.15 -5.35
C LEU A 185 -2.56 -11.93 -4.11
N PHE A 186 -2.47 -11.25 -2.96
CA PHE A 186 -1.97 -11.80 -1.71
C PHE A 186 -3.06 -11.98 -0.67
N PHE A 187 -3.78 -10.89 -0.37
CA PHE A 187 -4.64 -10.85 0.79
C PHE A 187 -6.09 -11.24 0.48
N SER A 188 -6.57 -10.99 -0.74
CA SER A 188 -7.94 -11.38 -1.12
C SER A 188 -8.17 -12.89 -1.04
N PRO A 189 -7.27 -13.76 -1.50
CA PRO A 189 -7.36 -15.20 -1.25
C PRO A 189 -7.36 -15.55 0.24
N ALA A 190 -6.51 -14.88 1.03
CA ALA A 190 -6.45 -15.08 2.48
C ALA A 190 -7.73 -14.65 3.20
N LEU A 191 -8.29 -13.49 2.84
CA LEU A 191 -9.56 -12.98 3.37
C LEU A 191 -10.75 -13.87 2.99
N ALA A 192 -10.72 -14.47 1.79
CA ALA A 192 -11.76 -15.38 1.34
C ALA A 192 -11.69 -16.78 1.97
N GLY A 193 -10.74 -17.04 2.87
CA GLY A 193 -10.51 -18.36 3.45
C GLY A 193 -10.01 -19.38 2.41
N ARG A 194 -9.49 -18.90 1.31
CA ARG A 194 -8.95 -19.73 0.21
C ARG A 194 -7.50 -19.33 0.01
N GLY A 195 -6.60 -19.99 0.72
CA GLY A 195 -5.20 -19.99 0.33
C GLY A 195 -5.06 -20.51 -1.11
N PRO A 196 -3.88 -20.35 -1.74
CA PRO A 196 -3.60 -21.00 -3.00
C PRO A 196 -3.89 -22.50 -2.90
N ASP A 197 -4.55 -23.09 -3.90
CA ASP A 197 -4.99 -24.50 -3.88
C ASP A 197 -3.86 -25.53 -3.57
N HIS A 198 -2.60 -25.12 -3.79
CA HIS A 198 -1.42 -25.96 -3.55
C HIS A 198 -0.75 -25.77 -2.18
N LEU A 199 -1.24 -24.83 -1.36
CA LEU A 199 -0.75 -24.57 -0.01
C LEU A 199 -1.87 -24.85 1.00
N ASP A 200 -1.56 -25.60 2.05
CA ASP A 200 -2.45 -25.67 3.20
C ASP A 200 -2.41 -24.35 4.01
N GLU A 201 -3.38 -24.18 4.91
CA GLU A 201 -3.51 -22.96 5.71
C GLU A 201 -2.27 -22.66 6.55
N GLN A 202 -1.61 -23.71 7.06
CA GLN A 202 -0.40 -23.57 7.87
C GLN A 202 0.77 -23.11 7.00
N GLN A 203 0.99 -23.74 5.84
CA GLN A 203 2.03 -23.35 4.89
C GLN A 203 1.87 -21.90 4.43
N TYR A 204 0.63 -21.52 4.13
CA TYR A 204 0.33 -20.15 3.71
C TYR A 204 0.54 -19.14 4.84
N SER A 205 0.15 -19.47 6.07
CA SER A 205 0.39 -18.63 7.25
C SER A 205 1.88 -18.45 7.54
N GLU A 206 2.68 -19.50 7.43
CA GLU A 206 4.14 -19.42 7.61
C GLU A 206 4.80 -18.56 6.52
N LEU A 207 4.30 -18.62 5.28
CA LEU A 207 4.76 -17.81 4.18
C LEU A 207 4.48 -16.31 4.42
N LEU A 208 3.24 -15.98 4.82
CA LEU A 208 2.83 -14.61 5.17
C LEU A 208 3.63 -14.07 6.36
N LYS A 209 3.80 -14.87 7.40
CA LYS A 209 4.58 -14.53 8.59
C LYS A 209 6.05 -14.25 8.25
N LYS A 210 6.64 -15.02 7.33
CA LYS A 210 8.01 -14.81 6.87
C LYS A 210 8.15 -13.48 6.11
N ALA A 211 7.16 -13.12 5.29
CA ALA A 211 7.14 -11.85 4.58
C ALA A 211 6.93 -10.63 5.50
N SER A 212 6.29 -10.84 6.67
CA SER A 212 5.98 -9.79 7.66
C SER A 212 6.91 -9.78 8.88
N ASN A 213 8.11 -10.29 8.76
CA ASN A 213 9.03 -10.57 9.86
C ASN A 213 9.47 -9.29 10.60
N VAL A 214 9.02 -9.14 11.85
CA VAL A 214 9.35 -7.99 12.73
C VAL A 214 10.84 -7.92 13.04
N GLU A 215 11.53 -9.05 13.23
CA GLU A 215 12.97 -9.10 13.51
C GLU A 215 13.78 -8.50 12.36
N HIS A 216 13.34 -8.74 11.11
CA HIS A 216 13.97 -8.13 9.94
C HIS A 216 13.82 -6.60 9.94
N HIS A 217 12.62 -6.10 10.25
CA HIS A 217 12.34 -4.67 10.35
C HIS A 217 13.07 -4.02 11.52
N THR A 218 13.25 -4.75 12.64
CA THR A 218 14.09 -4.32 13.78
C THR A 218 15.54 -4.15 13.33
N ALA A 219 16.11 -5.13 12.64
CA ALA A 219 17.48 -5.05 12.13
C ALA A 219 17.67 -3.90 11.12
N LEU A 220 16.65 -3.62 10.29
CA LEU A 220 16.64 -2.50 9.37
C LEU A 220 16.62 -1.15 10.12
N MET A 221 15.76 -0.99 11.12
CA MET A 221 15.71 0.18 11.98
C MET A 221 17.07 0.40 12.65
N GLU A 222 17.61 -0.61 13.32
CA GLU A 222 18.90 -0.51 14.03
C GLU A 222 20.04 -0.12 13.09
N ALA A 223 20.08 -0.70 11.87
CA ALA A 223 21.10 -0.35 10.89
C ALA A 223 20.97 1.12 10.42
N ALA A 224 19.76 1.61 10.25
CA ALA A 224 19.50 2.99 9.85
C ALA A 224 19.87 3.99 10.96
N LEU A 225 19.48 3.72 12.21
CA LEU A 225 19.80 4.56 13.37
C LEU A 225 21.32 4.55 13.70
N ALA A 226 22.00 3.41 13.51
CA ALA A 226 23.45 3.31 13.60
C ALA A 226 24.21 3.96 12.43
N ARG A 227 23.49 4.60 11.49
CA ARG A 227 24.07 5.21 10.27
C ARG A 227 24.85 4.22 9.41
N ASN A 228 24.57 2.93 9.52
CA ASN A 228 25.18 1.89 8.69
C ASN A 228 24.42 1.77 7.35
N GLU A 229 24.70 2.73 6.45
CA GLU A 229 24.03 2.86 5.14
C GLU A 229 24.03 1.55 4.35
N LYS A 230 25.21 0.90 4.23
CA LYS A 230 25.32 -0.35 3.46
C LYS A 230 24.39 -1.44 4.00
N LYS A 231 24.46 -1.70 5.32
CA LYS A 231 23.62 -2.73 5.96
C LYS A 231 22.14 -2.40 5.85
N ALA A 232 21.76 -1.13 6.03
CA ALA A 232 20.35 -0.71 5.92
C ALA A 232 19.81 -0.89 4.51
N ILE A 233 20.57 -0.54 3.47
CA ILE A 233 20.19 -0.73 2.06
C ILE A 233 20.09 -2.22 1.72
N ASP A 234 21.03 -3.05 2.15
CA ASP A 234 21.00 -4.50 1.93
C ASP A 234 19.73 -5.12 2.58
N LEU A 235 19.38 -4.69 3.79
CA LEU A 235 18.16 -5.15 4.48
C LEU A 235 16.89 -4.67 3.80
N LEU A 236 16.81 -3.40 3.38
CA LEU A 236 15.66 -2.88 2.64
C LEU A 236 15.45 -3.60 1.31
N THR A 237 16.53 -3.81 0.56
CA THR A 237 16.47 -4.54 -0.72
C THR A 237 16.01 -5.98 -0.52
N LYS A 238 16.46 -6.63 0.57
CA LYS A 238 16.01 -7.97 0.93
C LYS A 238 14.53 -8.00 1.30
N ASP A 239 14.02 -7.01 2.02
CA ASP A 239 12.61 -6.87 2.38
C ASP A 239 11.72 -6.81 1.13
N ILE A 240 12.08 -5.95 0.17
CA ILE A 240 11.41 -5.84 -1.13
C ILE A 240 11.44 -7.19 -1.89
N GLY A 241 12.58 -7.88 -1.88
CA GLY A 241 12.75 -9.19 -2.50
C GLY A 241 11.92 -10.29 -1.84
N LEU A 242 11.74 -10.26 -0.51
CA LEU A 242 10.90 -11.21 0.22
C LEU A 242 9.43 -11.10 -0.22
N THR A 243 8.93 -9.90 -0.44
CA THR A 243 7.58 -9.69 -0.96
C THR A 243 7.41 -10.35 -2.33
N LEU A 244 8.36 -10.18 -3.24
CA LEU A 244 8.34 -10.81 -4.57
C LEU A 244 8.41 -12.34 -4.48
N SER A 245 9.35 -12.88 -3.71
CA SER A 245 9.52 -14.34 -3.59
C SER A 245 8.32 -15.02 -2.95
N THR A 246 7.68 -14.37 -1.99
CA THR A 246 6.44 -14.85 -1.39
C THR A 246 5.34 -14.91 -2.43
N TYR A 247 5.25 -13.87 -3.24
CA TYR A 247 4.29 -13.79 -4.33
C TYR A 247 4.49 -14.88 -5.40
N GLU A 248 5.74 -15.12 -5.83
CA GLU A 248 6.08 -16.19 -6.76
C GLU A 248 5.68 -17.56 -6.21
N THR A 249 5.87 -17.79 -4.91
CA THR A 249 5.48 -19.05 -4.25
C THR A 249 3.96 -19.22 -4.24
N VAL A 250 3.20 -18.17 -3.99
CA VAL A 250 1.73 -18.19 -4.03
C VAL A 250 1.21 -18.53 -5.43
N GLN A 251 1.94 -18.13 -6.47
CA GLN A 251 1.51 -18.30 -7.86
C GLN A 251 1.94 -19.59 -8.53
N GLN A 252 3.04 -20.21 -8.08
CA GLN A 252 3.55 -21.46 -8.71
C GLN A 252 2.55 -22.61 -8.73
N GLY A 253 1.49 -22.57 -7.92
CA GLY A 253 0.41 -23.54 -7.96
C GLY A 253 -0.78 -23.16 -8.85
N ALA A 254 -0.87 -21.93 -9.35
CA ALA A 254 -1.96 -21.49 -10.22
C ALA A 254 -1.71 -21.78 -11.71
N ALA A 255 -0.56 -22.34 -12.06
CA ALA A 255 -0.11 -22.59 -13.44
C ALA A 255 -0.17 -24.06 -13.86
N VAL A 256 -1.07 -24.89 -13.26
CA VAL A 256 -1.35 -26.27 -13.70
C VAL A 256 -2.78 -26.40 -14.18
#